data_f2cf13e8045cc316d35ca2dd5677be22
#
_entry.id   f2cf13e8045cc316d35ca2dd5677be22
#
_cell.length_a   1.000
_cell.length_b   1.000
_cell.length_c   1.000
_cell.angle_alpha   90.00
_cell.angle_beta   90.00
_cell.angle_gamma   90.00
#
_symmetry.space_group_name_H-M   'P 1'
#
loop_
_entity.id
_entity.type
_entity.pdbx_description
1 polymer ?
#
loop_
_entity_poly.entity_id
_entity_poly.type
_entity_poly.pdbx_seq_one_letter_code
_entity_poly.pdbx_strand_id
1 'polypeptide(L)'
;MLTNVLNIANKLIQNNPEVYNYNLIIENTQNQMTVERWAKRLSLNDFNLLEHTARVTALVDIFLQIKKTENNFDKSMELNVFRYSLYHDYPEVILNDMPSPVKQDYPILDKIQKNTEKEIMNILELTNSKTAKFICKIADIYDCLYESKAEILAGNKDPEYIKNRDSYENTYHKQLN
;
A
#
# COMPACT_ATOMS: atom_id res chain seq x y z
N MET A 1 10.30 -30.85 0.41
CA MET A 1 9.13 -29.96 0.23
C MET A 1 9.53 -28.65 -0.49
N LEU A 2 10.57 -27.95 -0.05
CA LEU A 2 11.04 -26.69 -0.69
C LEU A 2 11.47 -26.88 -2.16
N THR A 3 12.17 -27.99 -2.47
CA THR A 3 12.63 -28.33 -3.83
C THR A 3 11.47 -28.52 -4.82
N ASN A 4 10.33 -29.06 -4.36
CA ASN A 4 9.17 -29.23 -5.19
C ASN A 4 8.47 -27.89 -5.49
N VAL A 5 8.43 -26.96 -4.52
CA VAL A 5 7.86 -25.61 -4.72
C VAL A 5 8.71 -24.82 -5.72
N LEU A 6 10.04 -24.88 -5.59
CA LEU A 6 10.96 -24.23 -6.53
C LEU A 6 10.85 -24.81 -7.95
N ASN A 7 10.68 -26.14 -8.08
CA ASN A 7 10.51 -26.77 -9.39
C ASN A 7 9.15 -26.40 -10.03
N ILE A 8 8.08 -26.27 -9.24
CA ILE A 8 6.78 -25.80 -9.71
C ILE A 8 6.88 -24.33 -10.15
N ALA A 9 7.50 -23.49 -9.33
CA ALA A 9 7.71 -22.08 -9.65
C ALA A 9 8.52 -21.93 -10.95
N ASN A 10 9.63 -22.63 -11.10
CA ASN A 10 10.44 -22.62 -12.32
C ASN A 10 9.67 -23.09 -13.54
N LYS A 11 8.83 -24.13 -13.44
CA LYS A 11 7.99 -24.58 -14.55
C LYS A 11 6.90 -23.54 -14.92
N LEU A 12 6.30 -22.88 -13.93
CA LEU A 12 5.34 -21.82 -14.17
C LEU A 12 5.99 -20.62 -14.87
N ILE A 13 7.20 -20.26 -14.43
CA ILE A 13 7.99 -19.18 -15.04
C ILE A 13 8.37 -19.53 -16.48
N GLN A 14 8.84 -20.75 -16.76
CA GLN A 14 9.27 -21.18 -18.09
C GLN A 14 8.11 -21.31 -19.10
N ASN A 15 6.92 -21.62 -18.63
CA ASN A 15 5.75 -21.81 -19.50
C ASN A 15 4.91 -20.54 -19.71
N ASN A 16 5.26 -19.42 -19.07
CA ASN A 16 4.55 -18.16 -19.23
C ASN A 16 5.45 -17.13 -19.93
N PRO A 17 5.12 -16.71 -21.16
CA PRO A 17 5.88 -15.68 -21.88
C PRO A 17 5.86 -14.30 -21.18
N GLU A 18 5.08 -14.14 -20.11
CA GLU A 18 4.96 -12.90 -19.32
C GLU A 18 5.97 -12.80 -18.16
N VAL A 19 7.01 -13.66 -18.17
CA VAL A 19 8.10 -13.67 -17.16
C VAL A 19 8.72 -12.29 -16.91
N TYR A 20 8.74 -11.42 -17.92
CA TYR A 20 9.20 -10.04 -17.78
C TYR A 20 8.39 -9.24 -16.74
N ASN A 21 7.09 -9.47 -16.67
CA ASN A 21 6.24 -8.78 -15.71
C ASN A 21 6.51 -9.24 -14.27
N TYR A 22 6.82 -10.52 -14.05
CA TYR A 22 7.14 -11.04 -12.71
C TYR A 22 8.50 -10.55 -12.21
N ASN A 23 9.51 -10.51 -13.06
CA ASN A 23 10.81 -9.96 -12.68
C ASN A 23 10.71 -8.47 -12.36
N LEU A 24 9.94 -7.71 -13.13
CA LEU A 24 9.67 -6.31 -12.85
C LEU A 24 8.97 -6.12 -11.49
N ILE A 25 7.99 -6.98 -11.17
CA ILE A 25 7.29 -6.96 -9.88
C ILE A 25 8.27 -7.25 -8.73
N ILE A 26 9.12 -8.27 -8.87
CA ILE A 26 10.13 -8.62 -7.84
C ILE A 26 11.10 -7.47 -7.64
N GLU A 27 11.65 -6.91 -8.73
CA GLU A 27 12.57 -5.79 -8.69
C GLU A 27 11.91 -4.55 -8.04
N ASN A 28 10.70 -4.22 -8.45
CA ASN A 28 9.95 -3.13 -7.85
C ASN A 28 9.63 -3.36 -6.38
N THR A 29 9.33 -4.60 -5.97
CA THR A 29 9.13 -4.93 -4.55
C THR A 29 10.42 -4.73 -3.75
N GLN A 30 11.57 -5.09 -4.30
CA GLN A 30 12.87 -4.79 -3.69
C GLN A 30 13.12 -3.29 -3.60
N ASN A 31 12.77 -2.53 -4.63
CA ASN A 31 12.93 -1.09 -4.66
C ASN A 31 12.04 -0.37 -3.62
N GLN A 32 10.90 -0.94 -3.22
CA GLN A 32 10.09 -0.40 -2.12
C GLN A 32 10.88 -0.27 -0.79
N MET A 33 11.89 -1.10 -0.57
CA MET A 33 12.76 -1.01 0.62
C MET A 33 13.60 0.28 0.63
N THR A 34 13.82 0.89 -0.53
CA THR A 34 14.63 2.11 -0.68
C THR A 34 13.80 3.38 -0.66
N VAL A 35 12.48 3.27 -0.70
CA VAL A 35 11.58 4.42 -0.62
C VAL A 35 11.29 4.72 0.84
N GLU A 36 11.89 5.78 1.34
CA GLU A 36 11.67 6.28 2.69
C GLU A 36 10.31 6.97 2.78
N ARG A 37 9.52 6.59 3.76
CA ARG A 37 8.30 7.29 4.14
C ARG A 37 8.67 8.49 5.00
N TRP A 38 7.90 9.55 4.89
CA TRP A 38 8.16 10.78 5.64
C TRP A 38 9.51 11.45 5.29
N ALA A 39 10.11 11.15 4.13
CA ALA A 39 11.45 11.57 3.72
C ALA A 39 11.76 13.07 3.84
N LYS A 40 10.72 13.91 3.99
CA LYS A 40 10.87 15.37 4.20
C LYS A 40 10.76 15.79 5.67
N ARG A 41 10.75 14.85 6.61
CA ARG A 41 10.60 15.08 8.04
C ARG A 41 11.70 14.39 8.82
N LEU A 42 12.07 14.97 9.93
CA LEU A 42 12.96 14.30 10.87
C LEU A 42 12.20 13.13 11.51
N SER A 43 12.43 11.92 11.02
CA SER A 43 11.91 10.69 11.58
C SER A 43 12.91 10.08 12.55
N LEU A 44 12.44 9.52 13.66
CA LEU A 44 13.23 8.74 14.61
C LEU A 44 13.18 7.24 14.30
N ASN A 45 12.21 6.82 13.48
CA ASN A 45 12.07 5.46 13.01
C ASN A 45 12.30 5.41 11.49
N ASP A 46 12.93 4.36 11.02
CA ASP A 46 13.18 4.13 9.59
C ASP A 46 11.97 3.42 8.98
N PHE A 47 10.93 4.18 8.65
CA PHE A 47 9.78 3.64 7.93
C PHE A 47 10.06 3.60 6.43
N ASN A 48 9.90 2.44 5.82
CA ASN A 48 10.00 2.29 4.37
C ASN A 48 8.68 1.80 3.75
N LEU A 49 8.58 1.94 2.44
CA LEU A 49 7.36 1.64 1.70
C LEU A 49 6.99 0.14 1.76
N LEU A 50 7.97 -0.76 1.80
CA LEU A 50 7.70 -2.20 1.87
C LEU A 50 7.07 -2.60 3.21
N GLU A 51 7.59 -2.06 4.32
CA GLU A 51 7.01 -2.30 5.64
C GLU A 51 5.59 -1.77 5.75
N HIS A 52 5.35 -0.55 5.24
CA HIS A 52 4.01 0.02 5.14
C HIS A 52 3.07 -0.90 4.35
N THR A 53 3.46 -1.28 3.14
CA THR A 53 2.67 -2.17 2.28
C THR A 53 2.36 -3.50 2.98
N ALA A 54 3.33 -4.07 3.69
CA ALA A 54 3.14 -5.31 4.45
C ALA A 54 2.11 -5.13 5.58
N ARG A 55 2.21 -4.03 6.37
CA ARG A 55 1.26 -3.74 7.45
C ARG A 55 -0.14 -3.44 6.92
N VAL A 56 -0.25 -2.62 5.86
CA VAL A 56 -1.55 -2.34 5.20
C VAL A 56 -2.18 -3.63 4.69
N THR A 57 -1.42 -4.51 4.06
CA THR A 57 -1.93 -5.80 3.57
C THR A 57 -2.39 -6.72 4.72
N ALA A 58 -1.67 -6.76 5.83
CA ALA A 58 -2.08 -7.50 7.03
C ALA A 58 -3.37 -6.94 7.63
N LEU A 59 -3.52 -5.62 7.69
CA LEU A 59 -4.76 -4.96 8.15
C LEU A 59 -5.94 -5.27 7.22
N VAL A 60 -5.71 -5.25 5.91
CA VAL A 60 -6.72 -5.63 4.91
C VAL A 60 -7.18 -7.07 5.14
N ASP A 61 -6.27 -8.02 5.40
CA ASP A 61 -6.66 -9.40 5.72
C ASP A 61 -7.58 -9.46 6.94
N ILE A 62 -7.27 -8.73 8.02
CA ILE A 62 -8.11 -8.65 9.21
C ILE A 62 -9.49 -8.09 8.86
N PHE A 63 -9.58 -7.00 8.08
CA PHE A 63 -10.86 -6.41 7.67
C PHE A 63 -11.68 -7.37 6.81
N LEU A 64 -11.04 -8.13 5.92
CA LEU A 64 -11.70 -9.16 5.12
C LEU A 64 -12.23 -10.30 5.99
N GLN A 65 -11.50 -10.73 7.03
CA GLN A 65 -11.98 -11.75 7.98
C GLN A 65 -13.23 -11.26 8.72
N ILE A 66 -13.26 -10.00 9.16
CA ILE A 66 -14.44 -9.39 9.79
C ILE A 66 -15.62 -9.37 8.82
N LYS A 67 -15.39 -8.96 7.56
CA LYS A 67 -16.44 -8.90 6.54
C LYS A 67 -16.99 -10.27 6.14
N LYS A 68 -16.20 -11.32 6.17
CA LYS A 68 -16.66 -12.71 5.94
C LYS A 68 -17.74 -13.14 6.93
N THR A 69 -17.70 -12.65 8.16
CA THR A 69 -18.73 -12.96 9.17
C THR A 69 -20.09 -12.32 8.82
N GLU A 70 -20.11 -11.33 7.94
CA GLU A 70 -21.32 -10.62 7.49
C GLU A 70 -21.97 -11.21 6.22
N ASN A 71 -21.53 -12.38 5.76
CA ASN A 71 -22.15 -13.23 4.70
C ASN A 71 -22.20 -12.71 3.26
N ASN A 72 -21.42 -11.72 2.83
CA ASN A 72 -21.57 -11.13 1.49
C ASN A 72 -20.26 -10.86 0.73
N PHE A 73 -19.20 -11.60 1.01
CA PHE A 73 -17.93 -11.37 0.29
C PHE A 73 -17.59 -12.53 -0.64
N ASP A 74 -17.62 -12.27 -1.95
CA ASP A 74 -17.18 -13.21 -2.97
C ASP A 74 -15.64 -13.36 -2.93
N LYS A 75 -15.15 -14.60 -3.12
CA LYS A 75 -13.72 -14.92 -3.14
C LYS A 75 -12.93 -14.12 -4.20
N SER A 76 -13.56 -13.83 -5.32
CA SER A 76 -12.92 -13.03 -6.38
C SER A 76 -12.69 -11.59 -5.93
N MET A 77 -13.65 -11.02 -5.21
CA MET A 77 -13.53 -9.69 -4.61
C MET A 77 -12.48 -9.67 -3.49
N GLU A 78 -12.43 -10.70 -2.65
CA GLU A 78 -11.41 -10.86 -1.62
C GLU A 78 -10.00 -10.84 -2.22
N LEU A 79 -9.76 -11.67 -3.24
CA LEU A 79 -8.47 -11.71 -3.92
C LEU A 79 -8.12 -10.35 -4.54
N ASN A 80 -9.09 -9.67 -5.15
CA ASN A 80 -8.87 -8.36 -5.74
C ASN A 80 -8.50 -7.29 -4.69
N VAL A 81 -9.18 -7.28 -3.53
CA VAL A 81 -8.86 -6.37 -2.43
C VAL A 81 -7.46 -6.62 -1.90
N PHE A 82 -7.10 -7.89 -1.70
CA PHE A 82 -5.78 -8.29 -1.23
C PHE A 82 -4.67 -7.90 -2.23
N ARG A 83 -4.87 -8.20 -3.52
CA ARG A 83 -3.92 -7.79 -4.57
C ARG A 83 -3.80 -6.27 -4.66
N TYR A 84 -4.92 -5.55 -4.55
CA TYR A 84 -4.91 -4.09 -4.57
C TYR A 84 -4.05 -3.53 -3.42
N SER A 85 -4.17 -4.08 -2.19
CA SER A 85 -3.38 -3.61 -1.05
C SER A 85 -1.87 -3.83 -1.21
N LEU A 86 -1.46 -4.88 -1.94
CA LEU A 86 -0.04 -5.12 -2.24
C LEU A 86 0.56 -4.08 -3.20
N TYR A 87 -0.26 -3.49 -4.05
CA TYR A 87 0.22 -2.65 -5.15
C TYR A 87 -0.27 -1.20 -5.11
N HIS A 88 -1.01 -0.81 -4.06
CA HIS A 88 -1.66 0.51 -4.01
C HIS A 88 -0.65 1.67 -4.06
N ASP A 89 0.52 1.50 -3.48
CA ASP A 89 1.58 2.51 -3.43
C ASP A 89 2.75 2.22 -4.39
N TYR A 90 2.59 1.28 -5.33
CA TYR A 90 3.59 1.03 -6.37
C TYR A 90 3.99 2.27 -7.19
N PRO A 91 3.09 3.24 -7.45
CA PRO A 91 3.49 4.50 -8.07
C PRO A 91 4.61 5.22 -7.32
N GLU A 92 4.72 5.06 -6.01
CA GLU A 92 5.74 5.70 -5.17
C GLU A 92 7.14 5.10 -5.37
N VAL A 93 7.24 3.86 -5.84
CA VAL A 93 8.53 3.26 -6.24
C VAL A 93 9.14 4.03 -7.42
N ILE A 94 8.28 4.53 -8.33
CA ILE A 94 8.70 5.26 -9.54
C ILE A 94 8.87 6.75 -9.26
N LEU A 95 7.97 7.31 -8.45
CA LEU A 95 7.81 8.76 -8.27
C LEU A 95 8.33 9.27 -6.92
N ASN A 96 8.74 8.36 -6.03
CA ASN A 96 8.94 8.57 -4.59
C ASN A 96 7.67 8.99 -3.85
N ASP A 97 7.70 8.90 -2.52
CA ASP A 97 6.61 9.37 -1.67
C ASP A 97 6.41 10.88 -1.84
N MET A 98 5.26 11.25 -2.39
CA MET A 98 4.87 12.64 -2.63
C MET A 98 3.87 13.10 -1.57
N PRO A 99 4.25 14.00 -0.65
CA PRO A 99 3.34 14.51 0.37
C PRO A 99 2.08 15.15 -0.21
N SER A 100 0.94 14.91 0.44
CA SER A 100 -0.35 15.46 0.01
C SER A 100 -0.36 16.99 -0.20
N PRO A 101 0.30 17.84 0.62
CA PRO A 101 0.38 19.26 0.35
C PRO A 101 1.06 19.59 -0.99
N VAL A 102 2.12 18.85 -1.35
CA VAL A 102 2.81 19.06 -2.64
C VAL A 102 1.90 18.72 -3.81
N LYS A 103 1.09 17.66 -3.69
CA LYS A 103 0.10 17.31 -4.72
C LYS A 103 -1.02 18.35 -4.86
N GLN A 104 -1.41 18.99 -3.75
CA GLN A 104 -2.38 20.07 -3.76
C GLN A 104 -1.84 21.35 -4.41
N ASP A 105 -0.60 21.72 -4.12
CA ASP A 105 0.05 22.90 -4.70
C ASP A 105 0.41 22.71 -6.17
N TYR A 106 0.67 21.47 -6.58
CA TYR A 106 1.06 21.12 -7.95
C TYR A 106 0.16 20.02 -8.53
N PRO A 107 -1.07 20.33 -9.00
CA PRO A 107 -2.03 19.34 -9.50
C PRO A 107 -1.52 18.44 -10.63
N ILE A 108 -0.50 18.88 -11.37
CA ILE A 108 0.15 18.06 -12.41
C ILE A 108 0.80 16.81 -11.82
N LEU A 109 1.37 16.90 -10.62
CA LEU A 109 2.00 15.76 -9.93
C LEU A 109 0.96 14.73 -9.52
N ASP A 110 -0.19 15.19 -8.98
CA ASP A 110 -1.33 14.31 -8.66
C ASP A 110 -1.85 13.59 -9.92
N LYS A 111 -1.93 14.29 -11.06
CA LYS A 111 -2.31 13.69 -12.34
C LYS A 111 -1.31 12.65 -12.82
N ILE A 112 -0.02 12.91 -12.69
CA ILE A 112 1.03 11.95 -13.07
C ILE A 112 0.90 10.70 -12.19
N GLN A 113 0.77 10.84 -10.88
CA GLN A 113 0.63 9.71 -9.95
C GLN A 113 -0.61 8.86 -10.29
N LYS A 114 -1.76 9.49 -10.53
CA LYS A 114 -3.00 8.78 -10.93
C LYS A 114 -2.88 8.06 -12.25
N ASN A 115 -2.16 8.62 -13.23
CA ASN A 115 -1.91 7.95 -14.49
C ASN A 115 -0.99 6.74 -14.30
N THR A 116 0.08 6.89 -13.53
CA THR A 116 1.00 5.78 -13.19
C THR A 116 0.27 4.66 -12.44
N GLU A 117 -0.58 5.00 -11.45
CA GLU A 117 -1.46 4.02 -10.77
C GLU A 117 -2.32 3.25 -11.78
N LYS A 118 -2.96 3.97 -12.70
CA LYS A 118 -3.82 3.35 -13.71
C LYS A 118 -3.05 2.40 -14.63
N GLU A 119 -1.85 2.78 -15.06
CA GLU A 119 -0.99 1.94 -15.90
C GLU A 119 -0.56 0.67 -15.15
N ILE A 120 -0.12 0.80 -13.90
CA ILE A 120 0.24 -0.34 -13.06
C ILE A 120 -0.94 -1.27 -12.86
N MET A 121 -2.14 -0.74 -12.56
CA MET A 121 -3.34 -1.54 -12.42
C MET A 121 -3.68 -2.32 -13.69
N ASN A 122 -3.50 -1.70 -14.86
CA ASN A 122 -3.73 -2.37 -16.14
C ASN A 122 -2.71 -3.49 -16.38
N ILE A 123 -1.42 -3.24 -16.12
CA ILE A 123 -0.35 -4.25 -16.27
C ILE A 123 -0.59 -5.44 -15.34
N LEU A 124 -1.04 -5.19 -14.13
CA LEU A 124 -1.30 -6.22 -13.11
C LEU A 124 -2.71 -6.84 -13.23
N GLU A 125 -3.50 -6.42 -14.21
CA GLU A 125 -4.90 -6.85 -14.38
C GLU A 125 -5.74 -6.70 -13.10
N LEU A 126 -5.50 -5.63 -12.35
CA LEU A 126 -6.25 -5.33 -11.14
C LEU A 126 -7.59 -4.69 -11.49
N THR A 127 -8.65 -5.25 -10.94
CA THR A 127 -9.98 -4.66 -11.11
C THR A 127 -10.07 -3.35 -10.33
N ASN A 128 -10.47 -2.26 -10.99
CA ASN A 128 -10.71 -0.97 -10.35
C ASN A 128 -11.98 -1.01 -9.50
N SER A 129 -11.93 -1.70 -8.37
CA SER A 129 -13.04 -1.88 -7.44
C SER A 129 -13.09 -0.74 -6.43
N LYS A 130 -14.25 -0.06 -6.32
CA LYS A 130 -14.48 0.96 -5.27
C LYS A 130 -14.33 0.35 -3.87
N THR A 131 -14.78 -0.89 -3.69
CA THR A 131 -14.66 -1.62 -2.42
C THR A 131 -13.20 -1.90 -2.06
N ALA A 132 -12.39 -2.34 -3.04
CA ALA A 132 -10.97 -2.58 -2.81
C ALA A 132 -10.25 -1.28 -2.39
N LYS A 133 -10.49 -0.20 -3.13
CA LYS A 133 -9.93 1.12 -2.79
C LYS A 133 -10.35 1.60 -1.41
N PHE A 134 -11.61 1.42 -1.05
CA PHE A 134 -12.14 1.84 0.24
C PHE A 134 -11.51 1.07 1.41
N ILE A 135 -11.48 -0.28 1.34
CA ILE A 135 -10.89 -1.11 2.39
C ILE A 135 -9.39 -0.82 2.53
N CYS A 136 -8.67 -0.75 1.42
CA CYS A 136 -7.25 -0.43 1.42
C CYS A 136 -7.01 0.97 2.02
N LYS A 137 -7.84 1.97 1.67
CA LYS A 137 -7.70 3.32 2.21
C LYS A 137 -7.91 3.40 3.73
N ILE A 138 -8.83 2.61 4.28
CA ILE A 138 -9.00 2.53 5.75
C ILE A 138 -7.74 1.93 6.39
N ALA A 139 -7.19 0.86 5.80
CA ALA A 139 -5.97 0.22 6.30
C ALA A 139 -4.76 1.16 6.22
N ASP A 140 -4.60 1.88 5.11
CA ASP A 140 -3.57 2.89 4.91
C ASP A 140 -3.65 4.02 5.96
N ILE A 141 -4.84 4.58 6.20
CA ILE A 141 -5.06 5.61 7.23
C ILE A 141 -4.69 5.08 8.62
N TYR A 142 -5.04 3.84 8.93
CA TYR A 142 -4.72 3.22 10.21
C TYR A 142 -3.21 3.03 10.38
N ASP A 143 -2.51 2.61 9.33
CA ASP A 143 -1.05 2.46 9.37
C ASP A 143 -0.34 3.82 9.49
N CYS A 144 -0.79 4.86 8.78
CA CYS A 144 -0.27 6.21 8.95
C CYS A 144 -0.50 6.76 10.38
N LEU A 145 -1.63 6.41 11.00
CA LEU A 145 -1.90 6.72 12.39
C LEU A 145 -0.93 6.00 13.33
N TYR A 146 -0.66 4.71 13.06
CA TYR A 146 0.32 3.92 13.81
C TYR A 146 1.71 4.53 13.72
N GLU A 147 2.21 4.83 12.50
CA GLU A 147 3.52 5.45 12.28
C GLU A 147 3.63 6.80 13.03
N SER A 148 2.61 7.65 12.93
CA SER A 148 2.59 8.93 13.65
C SER A 148 2.63 8.77 15.18
N LYS A 149 1.91 7.78 15.72
CA LYS A 149 1.94 7.46 17.16
C LYS A 149 3.30 6.90 17.58
N ALA A 150 3.91 6.05 16.75
CA ALA A 150 5.23 5.48 17.03
C ALA A 150 6.32 6.57 17.10
N GLU A 151 6.28 7.55 16.20
CA GLU A 151 7.18 8.71 16.24
C GLU A 151 7.03 9.52 17.53
N ILE A 152 5.79 9.83 17.92
CA ILE A 152 5.50 10.57 19.15
C ILE A 152 6.00 9.79 20.37
N LEU A 153 5.76 8.48 20.43
CA LEU A 153 6.21 7.62 21.52
C LEU A 153 7.74 7.50 21.58
N ALA A 154 8.42 7.53 20.43
CA ALA A 154 9.88 7.58 20.35
C ALA A 154 10.47 8.93 20.82
N GLY A 155 9.61 9.93 21.09
CA GLY A 155 10.01 11.25 21.58
C GLY A 155 10.16 12.29 20.48
N ASN A 156 9.68 12.03 19.28
CA ASN A 156 9.65 13.01 18.19
C ASN A 156 8.70 14.16 18.58
N LYS A 157 9.24 15.38 18.58
CA LYS A 157 8.49 16.60 18.95
C LYS A 157 8.05 17.43 17.76
N ASP A 158 8.23 16.94 16.53
CA ASP A 158 7.75 17.64 15.34
C ASP A 158 6.21 17.79 15.41
N PRO A 159 5.68 19.04 15.43
CA PRO A 159 4.24 19.28 15.53
C PRO A 159 3.41 18.64 14.42
N GLU A 160 4.03 18.38 13.28
CA GLU A 160 3.34 17.76 12.15
C GLU A 160 2.98 16.30 12.42
N TYR A 161 3.76 15.53 13.20
CA TYR A 161 3.35 14.19 13.61
C TYR A 161 2.12 14.21 14.53
N ILE A 162 2.04 15.20 15.41
CA ILE A 162 0.87 15.39 16.28
C ILE A 162 -0.35 15.74 15.43
N LYS A 163 -0.22 16.71 14.52
CA LYS A 163 -1.29 17.12 13.61
C LYS A 163 -1.74 15.95 12.69
N ASN A 164 -0.80 15.18 12.20
CA ASN A 164 -1.13 14.02 11.36
C ASN A 164 -1.84 12.93 12.16
N ARG A 165 -1.39 12.59 13.36
CA ARG A 165 -2.10 11.68 14.26
C ARG A 165 -3.55 12.11 14.43
N ASP A 166 -3.80 13.38 14.79
CA ASP A 166 -5.16 13.88 15.04
C ASP A 166 -6.00 13.86 13.76
N SER A 167 -5.39 14.20 12.62
CA SER A 167 -6.06 14.16 11.31
C SER A 167 -6.43 12.74 10.90
N TYR A 168 -5.51 11.78 11.04
CA TYR A 168 -5.77 10.37 10.70
C TYR A 168 -6.77 9.73 11.66
N GLU A 169 -6.69 10.02 12.96
CA GLU A 169 -7.64 9.53 13.95
C GLU A 169 -9.06 10.02 13.66
N ASN A 170 -9.22 11.31 13.38
CA ASN A 170 -10.50 11.88 12.97
C ASN A 170 -11.03 11.28 11.66
N THR A 171 -10.15 11.06 10.68
CA THR A 171 -10.53 10.49 9.38
C THR A 171 -10.94 9.04 9.55
N TYR A 172 -10.19 8.26 10.32
CA TYR A 172 -10.50 6.86 10.61
C TYR A 172 -11.89 6.73 11.25
N HIS A 173 -12.17 7.52 12.29
CA HIS A 173 -13.49 7.49 12.94
C HIS A 173 -14.65 7.91 12.03
N LYS A 174 -14.42 8.85 11.09
CA LYS A 174 -15.43 9.23 10.09
C LYS A 174 -15.71 8.14 9.05
N GLN A 175 -14.76 7.27 8.77
CA GLN A 175 -14.94 6.18 7.80
C GLN A 175 -15.66 4.98 8.39
N LEU A 176 -15.64 4.84 9.72
CA LEU A 176 -16.30 3.74 10.45
C LEU A 176 -17.77 4.04 10.82
N ASN A 177 -18.19 5.32 10.79
CA ASN A 177 -19.56 5.76 11.04
C ASN A 177 -20.31 6.01 9.72
#